data_1e9633cb6aaf269a45978970d5142e43
#
_entry.id   1e9633cb6aaf269a45978970d5142e43
#
_cell.length_a   1.000
_cell.length_b   1.000
_cell.length_c   1.000
_cell.angle_alpha   90.00
_cell.angle_beta   90.00
_cell.angle_gamma   90.00
#
_symmetry.space_group_name_H-M   'P 1'
#
loop_
_entity.id
_entity.type
_entity.pdbx_description
1 polymer ?
#
loop_
_entity_poly.entity_id
_entity_poly.type
_entity_poly.pdbx_seq_one_letter_code
_entity_poly.pdbx_strand_id
1 'polypeptide(L)'
;MSRKADRDKKQAGSVRLDKLLAQEGFGSRSDLGKAIRGGRACVNGTLVKDPGLWVCPQDEILFDGKAVTQQACVYYMLHKPSGVISATEDSRERTVLDLLRNPVDNPAAAVFAGVSEGNSAGCHAQAEKTVRQGSDQEGLHMQPVLRRGLFPVGRLDKDTEGLLLITDDGQLAHRLLAPGKHVEKTYYAIVSGLVTEEDVRMFAQGLKVDGEFTAMPARLCRDVTEDRKLAALLPDDHSALFPSEITQYSQIFVTITEGKYHQIKRMFAAIGKEVLYLKRLSMGSLYLDPALAPGQFRPLTREEIDMLVTRP
;
A
#
# COMPACT_ATOMS: atom_id res chain seq x y z
N MET A 1 42.79 10.82 -3.97
CA MET A 1 41.64 11.70 -3.87
C MET A 1 40.55 11.30 -4.90
N SER A 2 39.91 10.10 -4.81
CA SER A 2 38.88 9.73 -5.81
C SER A 2 37.86 8.68 -5.31
N ARG A 3 37.64 8.54 -4.01
CA ARG A 3 36.64 7.60 -3.45
C ARG A 3 35.40 8.28 -2.83
N LYS A 4 35.34 9.63 -2.84
CA LYS A 4 34.25 10.39 -2.22
C LYS A 4 33.09 10.70 -3.20
N ALA A 5 33.34 10.68 -4.51
CA ALA A 5 32.38 11.09 -5.54
C ALA A 5 31.42 9.98 -6.02
N ASP A 6 31.67 8.71 -5.67
CA ASP A 6 30.84 7.58 -6.15
C ASP A 6 29.75 7.12 -5.16
N ARG A 7 29.73 7.65 -3.92
CA ARG A 7 28.74 7.29 -2.88
C ARG A 7 27.43 8.07 -2.94
N ASP A 8 27.38 9.12 -3.74
CA ASP A 8 26.18 9.99 -3.86
C ASP A 8 25.19 9.50 -4.94
N LYS A 9 25.48 8.42 -5.64
CA LYS A 9 24.55 7.85 -6.64
C LYS A 9 23.58 6.89 -5.97
N LYS A 10 22.32 7.30 -5.92
CA LYS A 10 21.16 6.52 -5.51
C LYS A 10 21.07 5.23 -6.36
N GLN A 11 21.58 4.12 -5.85
CA GLN A 11 21.40 2.80 -6.47
C GLN A 11 20.00 2.26 -6.16
N ALA A 12 19.50 1.36 -7.02
CA ALA A 12 18.24 0.68 -6.76
C ALA A 12 18.32 -0.11 -5.44
N GLY A 13 17.34 0.09 -4.56
CA GLY A 13 17.31 -0.54 -3.24
C GLY A 13 18.06 0.20 -2.14
N SER A 14 18.76 1.32 -2.44
CA SER A 14 19.43 2.11 -1.41
C SER A 14 18.43 2.93 -0.58
N VAL A 15 18.72 3.10 0.71
CA VAL A 15 17.91 3.87 1.66
C VAL A 15 18.82 4.84 2.44
N ARG A 16 18.28 5.95 2.90
CA ARG A 16 19.04 6.87 3.76
C ARG A 16 19.30 6.25 5.13
N LEU A 17 20.50 6.44 5.66
CA LEU A 17 20.94 5.88 6.95
C LEU A 17 20.01 6.30 8.10
N ASP A 18 19.59 7.58 8.18
CA ASP A 18 18.67 8.07 9.21
C ASP A 18 17.30 7.37 9.12
N LYS A 19 16.84 7.10 7.90
CA LYS A 19 15.57 6.42 7.66
C LYS A 19 15.67 4.94 8.02
N LEU A 20 16.73 4.26 7.60
CA LEU A 20 16.96 2.85 7.92
C LEU A 20 16.96 2.63 9.44
N LEU A 21 17.78 3.38 10.17
CA LEU A 21 17.86 3.26 11.63
C LEU A 21 16.51 3.50 12.32
N ALA A 22 15.70 4.46 11.81
CA ALA A 22 14.37 4.70 12.34
C ALA A 22 13.41 3.52 12.06
N GLN A 23 13.48 2.92 10.88
CA GLN A 23 12.70 1.73 10.50
C GLN A 23 13.06 0.52 11.38
N GLU A 24 14.35 0.35 11.69
CA GLU A 24 14.83 -0.72 12.56
C GLU A 24 14.65 -0.41 14.08
N GLY A 25 13.98 0.72 14.40
CA GLY A 25 13.54 1.01 15.77
C GLY A 25 14.57 1.64 16.70
N PHE A 26 15.69 2.13 16.17
CA PHE A 26 16.73 2.78 16.99
C PHE A 26 16.35 4.17 17.53
N GLY A 27 15.24 4.78 17.05
CA GLY A 27 14.76 6.06 17.54
C GLY A 27 14.06 6.91 16.49
N SER A 28 13.73 8.16 16.82
CA SER A 28 13.18 9.10 15.85
C SER A 28 14.23 9.56 14.84
N ARG A 29 13.80 9.92 13.61
CA ARG A 29 14.71 10.43 12.57
C ARG A 29 15.49 11.67 13.03
N SER A 30 14.86 12.53 13.83
CA SER A 30 15.49 13.74 14.40
C SER A 30 16.64 13.39 15.33
N ASP A 31 16.39 12.46 16.25
CA ASP A 31 17.38 12.05 17.26
C ASP A 31 18.51 11.23 16.62
N LEU A 32 18.17 10.36 15.68
CA LEU A 32 19.13 9.60 14.88
C LEU A 32 20.02 10.52 14.04
N GLY A 33 19.46 11.59 13.48
CA GLY A 33 20.26 12.60 12.78
C GLY A 33 21.29 13.28 13.69
N LYS A 34 20.96 13.54 14.96
CA LYS A 34 21.92 14.07 15.95
C LYS A 34 22.98 13.01 16.32
N ALA A 35 22.54 11.78 16.58
CA ALA A 35 23.42 10.68 16.95
C ALA A 35 24.43 10.34 15.86
N ILE A 36 24.02 10.30 14.58
CA ILE A 36 24.90 10.05 13.44
C ILE A 36 25.94 11.18 13.30
N ARG A 37 25.52 12.45 13.42
CA ARG A 37 26.50 13.57 13.41
C ARG A 37 27.46 13.49 14.58
N GLY A 38 27.05 12.92 15.71
CA GLY A 38 27.88 12.63 16.87
C GLY A 38 28.84 11.44 16.68
N GLY A 39 28.82 10.77 15.52
CA GLY A 39 29.74 9.68 15.20
C GLY A 39 29.36 8.31 15.78
N ARG A 40 28.05 8.07 16.01
CA ARG A 40 27.54 6.79 16.56
C ARG A 40 27.24 5.73 15.49
N ALA A 41 27.46 6.03 14.21
CA ALA A 41 27.20 5.11 13.10
C ALA A 41 28.48 4.79 12.32
N CYS A 42 28.67 3.53 11.95
CA CYS A 42 29.69 3.06 11.03
C CYS A 42 29.03 2.34 9.85
N VAL A 43 29.59 2.54 8.65
CA VAL A 43 29.15 1.85 7.43
C VAL A 43 30.40 1.25 6.79
N ASN A 44 30.40 -0.06 6.58
CA ASN A 44 31.55 -0.81 6.04
C ASN A 44 32.85 -0.49 6.80
N GLY A 45 32.77 -0.52 8.13
CA GLY A 45 33.90 -0.23 9.02
C GLY A 45 34.34 1.25 9.08
N THR A 46 33.67 2.17 8.36
CA THR A 46 34.01 3.59 8.33
C THR A 46 33.00 4.39 9.15
N LEU A 47 33.49 5.25 10.06
CA LEU A 47 32.64 6.15 10.84
C LEU A 47 31.94 7.17 9.93
N VAL A 48 30.61 7.30 10.08
CA VAL A 48 29.78 8.16 9.27
C VAL A 48 29.15 9.27 10.13
N LYS A 49 29.16 10.52 9.63
CA LYS A 49 28.56 11.69 10.27
C LYS A 49 27.44 12.32 9.44
N ASP A 50 27.15 11.79 8.24
CA ASP A 50 26.07 12.27 7.40
C ASP A 50 24.81 11.38 7.58
N PRO A 51 23.72 11.90 8.19
CA PRO A 51 22.46 11.16 8.31
C PRO A 51 21.80 10.87 6.97
N GLY A 52 22.14 11.67 5.94
CA GLY A 52 21.61 11.54 4.59
C GLY A 52 22.34 10.54 3.73
N LEU A 53 23.42 9.91 4.22
CA LEU A 53 24.16 8.90 3.47
C LEU A 53 23.22 7.81 2.97
N TRP A 54 23.31 7.50 1.68
CA TRP A 54 22.62 6.37 1.08
C TRP A 54 23.38 5.09 1.35
N VAL A 55 22.70 4.10 1.92
CA VAL A 55 23.24 2.77 2.22
C VAL A 55 22.47 1.72 1.43
N CYS A 56 23.20 0.70 0.96
CA CYS A 56 22.68 -0.39 0.15
C CYS A 56 22.42 -1.64 1.01
N PRO A 57 21.59 -2.59 0.55
CA PRO A 57 21.28 -3.82 1.31
C PRO A 57 22.51 -4.65 1.70
N GLN A 58 23.60 -4.55 0.91
CA GLN A 58 24.86 -5.26 1.15
C GLN A 58 25.82 -4.52 2.09
N ASP A 59 25.51 -3.27 2.50
CA ASP A 59 26.39 -2.53 3.39
C ASP A 59 26.30 -3.08 4.83
N GLU A 60 27.45 -3.28 5.46
CA GLU A 60 27.54 -3.58 6.88
C GLU A 60 27.35 -2.29 7.69
N ILE A 61 26.31 -2.24 8.50
CA ILE A 61 25.97 -1.05 9.28
C ILE A 61 26.02 -1.37 10.77
N LEU A 62 26.76 -0.57 11.51
CA LEU A 62 26.78 -0.61 12.97
C LEU A 62 26.25 0.71 13.52
N PHE A 63 25.37 0.64 14.50
CA PHE A 63 24.91 1.79 15.27
C PHE A 63 25.11 1.51 16.76
N ASP A 64 25.88 2.36 17.44
CA ASP A 64 26.34 2.13 18.83
C ASP A 64 27.02 0.77 19.01
N GLY A 65 27.75 0.33 18.03
CA GLY A 65 28.45 -0.98 18.04
C GLY A 65 27.53 -2.19 17.80
N LYS A 66 26.22 -1.99 17.63
CA LYS A 66 25.27 -3.06 17.31
C LYS A 66 25.06 -3.17 15.79
N ALA A 67 25.10 -4.38 15.28
CA ALA A 67 24.80 -4.63 13.85
C ALA A 67 23.34 -4.27 13.53
N VAL A 68 23.16 -3.53 12.45
CA VAL A 68 21.84 -3.14 11.91
C VAL A 68 21.54 -4.06 10.74
N THR A 69 20.62 -4.99 10.92
CA THR A 69 20.18 -5.88 9.85
C THR A 69 19.15 -5.16 9.00
N GLN A 70 19.45 -4.99 7.71
CA GLN A 70 18.46 -4.47 6.77
C GLN A 70 17.45 -5.56 6.45
N GLN A 71 16.23 -5.39 6.93
CA GLN A 71 15.13 -6.28 6.56
C GLN A 71 14.60 -5.91 5.18
N ALA A 72 14.23 -6.90 4.36
CA ALA A 72 13.55 -6.65 3.09
C ALA A 72 12.23 -5.89 3.30
N CYS A 73 11.90 -4.97 2.40
CA CYS A 73 10.63 -4.26 2.45
C CYS A 73 9.44 -5.24 2.41
N VAL A 74 8.36 -4.86 3.07
CA VAL A 74 7.12 -5.64 3.07
C VAL A 74 6.03 -4.94 2.26
N TYR A 75 5.16 -5.73 1.66
CA TYR A 75 4.11 -5.25 0.77
C TYR A 75 2.83 -6.01 1.04
N TYR A 76 1.76 -5.30 1.38
CA TYR A 76 0.44 -5.88 1.64
C TYR A 76 -0.59 -5.30 0.70
N MET A 77 -1.40 -6.16 0.10
CA MET A 77 -2.64 -5.80 -0.54
C MET A 77 -3.74 -5.75 0.51
N LEU A 78 -4.39 -4.61 0.64
CA LEU A 78 -5.56 -4.43 1.50
C LEU A 78 -6.79 -4.18 0.61
N HIS A 79 -7.88 -4.90 0.86
CA HIS A 79 -9.20 -4.50 0.39
C HIS A 79 -9.76 -3.49 1.40
N LYS A 80 -9.50 -2.20 1.17
CA LYS A 80 -9.97 -1.15 2.07
C LYS A 80 -11.50 -1.12 2.10
N PRO A 81 -12.14 -1.22 3.27
CA PRO A 81 -13.58 -1.04 3.40
C PRO A 81 -13.97 0.43 3.41
N SER A 82 -15.25 0.72 3.20
CA SER A 82 -15.83 2.03 3.50
C SER A 82 -15.73 2.37 4.99
N GLY A 83 -15.75 3.64 5.35
CA GLY A 83 -15.73 4.12 6.74
C GLY A 83 -14.35 4.24 7.38
N VAL A 84 -13.28 3.79 6.72
CA VAL A 84 -11.89 3.80 7.23
C VAL A 84 -11.04 4.80 6.44
N ILE A 85 -10.20 5.57 7.11
CA ILE A 85 -9.33 6.56 6.47
C ILE A 85 -7.97 5.97 6.06
N SER A 86 -7.43 6.45 4.94
CA SER A 86 -6.09 6.08 4.45
C SER A 86 -5.00 6.89 5.15
N ALA A 87 -4.79 6.61 6.43
CA ALA A 87 -3.78 7.25 7.27
C ALA A 87 -2.98 6.19 8.05
N THR A 88 -1.82 6.57 8.57
CA THR A 88 -1.00 5.73 9.45
C THR A 88 -1.52 5.74 10.88
N GLU A 89 -1.97 6.91 11.34
CA GLU A 89 -2.49 7.15 12.68
C GLU A 89 -3.52 8.28 12.61
N ASP A 90 -4.56 8.18 13.42
CA ASP A 90 -5.53 9.25 13.65
C ASP A 90 -6.12 9.11 15.06
N SER A 91 -6.45 10.23 15.70
CA SER A 91 -6.95 10.24 17.09
C SER A 91 -8.47 10.03 17.19
N ARG A 92 -9.20 10.12 16.08
CA ARG A 92 -10.67 10.10 16.06
C ARG A 92 -11.23 9.04 15.13
N GLU A 93 -10.52 8.73 14.06
CA GLU A 93 -11.00 7.89 12.97
C GLU A 93 -10.18 6.60 12.89
N ARG A 94 -10.86 5.50 12.60
CA ARG A 94 -10.20 4.22 12.34
C ARG A 94 -9.37 4.32 11.06
N THR A 95 -8.11 3.91 11.14
CA THR A 95 -7.17 3.99 10.01
C THR A 95 -7.00 2.63 9.32
N VAL A 96 -6.46 2.64 8.12
CA VAL A 96 -6.12 1.40 7.40
C VAL A 96 -5.05 0.58 8.12
N LEU A 97 -4.17 1.19 8.92
CA LEU A 97 -3.20 0.43 9.71
C LEU A 97 -3.81 -0.22 10.96
N ASP A 98 -4.92 0.31 11.48
CA ASP A 98 -5.64 -0.34 12.57
C ASP A 98 -6.30 -1.64 12.13
N LEU A 99 -6.69 -1.75 10.84
CA LEU A 99 -7.17 -3.02 10.26
C LEU A 99 -6.08 -4.11 10.28
N LEU A 100 -4.83 -3.72 10.04
CA LEU A 100 -3.71 -4.65 10.05
C LEU A 100 -3.31 -5.06 11.49
N ARG A 101 -3.53 -4.17 12.48
CA ARG A 101 -3.18 -4.39 13.89
C ARG A 101 -4.14 -5.32 14.61
N ASN A 102 -5.39 -5.39 14.17
CA ASN A 102 -6.44 -6.17 14.83
C ASN A 102 -6.82 -7.41 14.02
N PRO A 103 -6.15 -8.56 14.26
CA PRO A 103 -6.39 -9.79 13.50
C PRO A 103 -7.79 -10.41 13.71
N VAL A 104 -8.54 -9.98 14.73
CA VAL A 104 -9.92 -10.44 14.97
C VAL A 104 -10.84 -10.15 13.78
N ASP A 105 -10.57 -9.05 13.06
CA ASP A 105 -11.34 -8.65 11.87
C ASP A 105 -10.79 -9.28 10.59
N ASN A 106 -9.70 -10.07 10.67
CA ASN A 106 -9.04 -10.62 9.51
C ASN A 106 -8.48 -12.03 9.76
N PRO A 107 -9.29 -13.08 9.55
CA PRO A 107 -8.85 -14.46 9.72
C PRO A 107 -7.66 -14.86 8.81
N ALA A 108 -7.46 -14.17 7.69
CA ALA A 108 -6.29 -14.38 6.82
C ALA A 108 -4.98 -13.89 7.48
N ALA A 109 -5.01 -12.92 8.39
CA ALA A 109 -3.82 -12.45 9.09
C ALA A 109 -3.24 -13.51 10.04
N ALA A 110 -4.08 -14.38 10.58
CA ALA A 110 -3.67 -15.46 11.48
C ALA A 110 -2.80 -16.54 10.77
N VAL A 111 -3.02 -16.73 9.46
CA VAL A 111 -2.27 -17.71 8.67
C VAL A 111 -0.84 -17.24 8.38
N PHE A 112 -0.61 -15.94 8.31
CA PHE A 112 0.70 -15.36 7.95
C PHE A 112 1.61 -15.08 9.15
N ALA A 113 1.10 -15.13 10.38
CA ALA A 113 1.93 -15.02 11.59
C ALA A 113 2.87 -16.21 11.80
N GLY A 114 2.68 -17.31 11.06
CA GLY A 114 3.46 -18.55 11.17
C GLY A 114 4.59 -18.72 10.15
N VAL A 115 4.85 -17.79 9.25
CA VAL A 115 5.85 -17.96 8.16
C VAL A 115 7.09 -17.09 8.34
N SER A 116 7.58 -16.95 9.56
CA SER A 116 8.90 -16.37 9.83
C SER A 116 9.79 -17.32 10.61
N GLU A 117 9.90 -18.58 10.18
CA GLU A 117 11.02 -19.42 10.61
C GLU A 117 11.34 -20.46 9.54
N GLY A 118 12.61 -20.46 9.14
CA GLY A 118 13.22 -21.66 8.60
C GLY A 118 13.86 -21.57 7.24
N ASN A 119 15.07 -21.05 7.18
CA ASN A 119 16.13 -21.70 6.41
C ASN A 119 17.50 -21.48 7.06
N SER A 120 17.84 -22.36 8.00
CA SER A 120 19.24 -22.72 8.25
C SER A 120 19.28 -24.23 8.43
N ALA A 121 20.01 -24.85 7.53
CA ALA A 121 20.22 -26.30 7.49
C ALA A 121 21.04 -26.83 8.66
N GLY A 122 20.63 -28.01 9.15
CA GLY A 122 21.53 -29.05 9.64
C GLY A 122 21.92 -29.00 11.11
N CYS A 123 21.38 -29.90 11.91
CA CYS A 123 22.15 -30.98 12.55
C CYS A 123 21.24 -31.82 13.48
N HIS A 124 21.45 -33.12 13.41
CA HIS A 124 20.81 -34.18 14.21
C HIS A 124 20.96 -33.97 15.72
N ALA A 125 19.90 -34.27 16.48
CA ALA A 125 20.02 -35.07 17.71
C ALA A 125 18.63 -35.56 18.18
N GLN A 126 18.59 -36.84 18.51
CA GLN A 126 17.50 -37.57 19.18
C GLN A 126 17.26 -37.04 20.59
N ALA A 127 16.02 -37.04 21.07
CA ALA A 127 15.73 -37.58 22.39
C ALA A 127 14.25 -37.39 22.81
N GLU A 128 13.64 -38.49 23.05
CA GLU A 128 12.82 -38.90 24.19
C GLU A 128 11.54 -38.13 24.58
N LYS A 129 10.46 -38.92 24.50
CA LYS A 129 9.13 -38.70 25.07
C LYS A 129 9.19 -38.52 26.59
N THR A 130 8.54 -37.48 27.10
CA THR A 130 7.95 -37.53 28.43
C THR A 130 6.59 -36.82 28.39
N VAL A 131 5.56 -37.61 28.56
CA VAL A 131 4.16 -37.20 28.76
C VAL A 131 4.05 -36.53 30.13
N ARG A 132 3.58 -35.27 30.19
CA ARG A 132 2.90 -34.72 31.36
C ARG A 132 1.63 -33.99 30.90
N GLN A 133 0.49 -34.54 31.30
CA GLN A 133 -0.81 -33.90 31.30
C GLN A 133 -0.79 -32.71 32.26
N GLY A 134 -1.30 -31.58 31.81
CA GLY A 134 -1.53 -30.37 32.59
C GLY A 134 -2.36 -29.43 31.75
N SER A 135 -3.66 -29.39 32.03
CA SER A 135 -4.63 -28.43 31.51
C SER A 135 -4.19 -27.01 31.84
N ASP A 136 -4.08 -26.14 30.82
CA ASP A 136 -4.48 -24.75 30.80
C ASP A 136 -4.06 -24.20 29.44
N GLN A 137 -4.99 -24.32 28.47
CA GLN A 137 -4.85 -23.62 27.15
C GLN A 137 -5.28 -22.18 27.32
N GLU A 138 -4.44 -21.34 27.88
CA GLU A 138 -4.43 -19.93 27.53
C GLU A 138 -3.72 -19.82 26.18
N GLY A 139 -4.53 -19.75 25.12
CA GLY A 139 -4.03 -19.47 23.79
C GLY A 139 -3.33 -18.12 23.79
N LEU A 140 -2.00 -18.14 23.77
CA LEU A 140 -1.19 -16.97 23.45
C LEU A 140 -1.59 -16.53 22.05
N HIS A 141 -2.54 -15.60 21.92
CA HIS A 141 -2.76 -14.85 20.71
C HIS A 141 -1.52 -13.97 20.49
N MET A 142 -0.51 -14.53 19.83
CA MET A 142 0.57 -13.71 19.28
C MET A 142 -0.05 -12.80 18.24
N GLN A 143 -0.32 -11.56 18.64
CA GLN A 143 -0.67 -10.50 17.68
C GLN A 143 0.50 -10.38 16.69
N PRO A 144 0.25 -10.34 15.39
CA PRO A 144 1.30 -10.09 14.44
C PRO A 144 1.94 -8.75 14.80
N VAL A 145 3.22 -8.77 15.15
CA VAL A 145 3.99 -7.55 15.41
C VAL A 145 4.12 -6.84 14.07
N LEU A 146 3.22 -5.91 13.81
CA LEU A 146 3.31 -5.09 12.61
C LEU A 146 4.63 -4.35 12.60
N ARG A 147 5.35 -4.52 11.51
CA ARG A 147 6.61 -3.83 11.26
C ARG A 147 6.42 -2.31 11.36
N ARG A 148 7.36 -1.64 12.00
CA ARG A 148 7.33 -0.17 12.11
C ARG A 148 7.55 0.47 10.75
N GLY A 149 6.92 1.63 10.52
CA GLY A 149 7.13 2.42 9.31
C GLY A 149 6.25 2.02 8.13
N LEU A 150 5.26 1.16 8.31
CA LEU A 150 4.23 0.90 7.29
C LEU A 150 3.39 2.14 7.02
N PHE A 151 3.02 2.35 5.76
CA PHE A 151 2.13 3.43 5.34
C PHE A 151 1.35 3.03 4.08
N PRO A 152 0.17 3.63 3.84
CA PRO A 152 -0.59 3.39 2.61
C PRO A 152 0.06 4.10 1.42
N VAL A 153 0.10 3.42 0.27
CA VAL A 153 0.55 3.98 -1.01
C VAL A 153 -0.58 4.75 -1.67
N GLY A 154 -0.56 6.05 -1.46
CA GLY A 154 -1.65 6.95 -1.83
C GLY A 154 -2.81 6.89 -0.84
N ARG A 155 -3.91 7.53 -1.23
CA ARG A 155 -5.09 7.64 -0.38
C ARG A 155 -6.32 7.27 -1.19
N LEU A 156 -7.24 6.54 -0.56
CA LEU A 156 -8.63 6.41 -0.94
C LEU A 156 -9.44 7.23 0.05
N ASP A 157 -10.51 7.82 -0.42
CA ASP A 157 -11.43 8.57 0.43
C ASP A 157 -12.04 7.64 1.50
N LYS A 158 -12.60 8.18 2.56
CA LYS A 158 -13.16 7.41 3.67
C LYS A 158 -14.23 6.43 3.20
N ASP A 159 -15.07 6.85 2.27
CA ASP A 159 -16.17 6.08 1.68
C ASP A 159 -15.78 5.28 0.42
N THR A 160 -14.57 5.46 -0.10
CA THR A 160 -14.05 4.70 -1.25
C THR A 160 -13.45 3.38 -0.79
N GLU A 161 -13.80 2.30 -1.48
CA GLU A 161 -13.37 0.94 -1.19
C GLU A 161 -12.28 0.44 -2.14
N GLY A 162 -11.80 -0.77 -1.90
CA GLY A 162 -11.01 -1.55 -2.84
C GLY A 162 -9.52 -1.57 -2.58
N LEU A 163 -8.75 -1.78 -3.64
CA LEU A 163 -7.31 -2.01 -3.58
C LEU A 163 -6.54 -0.85 -2.96
N LEU A 164 -5.87 -1.12 -1.84
CA LEU A 164 -4.88 -0.22 -1.25
C LEU A 164 -3.60 -1.00 -0.94
N LEU A 165 -2.48 -0.53 -1.47
CA LEU A 165 -1.16 -1.08 -1.15
C LEU A 165 -0.64 -0.46 0.14
N ILE A 166 -0.15 -1.29 1.06
CA ILE A 166 0.52 -0.90 2.31
C ILE A 166 1.95 -1.41 2.26
N THR A 167 2.92 -0.55 2.54
CA THR A 167 4.35 -0.92 2.49
C THR A 167 5.19 0.01 3.36
N ASP A 168 6.45 -0.36 3.59
CA ASP A 168 7.51 0.50 4.13
C ASP A 168 8.49 0.99 3.04
N ASP A 169 8.30 0.56 1.76
CA ASP A 169 9.09 0.98 0.60
C ASP A 169 8.63 2.34 0.06
N GLY A 170 9.25 3.41 0.57
CA GLY A 170 8.97 4.75 0.05
C GLY A 170 9.45 5.02 -1.38
N GLN A 171 10.36 4.19 -1.92
CA GLN A 171 10.80 4.36 -3.31
C GLN A 171 9.77 3.82 -4.29
N LEU A 172 9.22 2.63 -4.00
CA LEU A 172 8.11 2.08 -4.77
C LEU A 172 6.89 3.00 -4.69
N ALA A 173 6.52 3.42 -3.48
CA ALA A 173 5.40 4.34 -3.28
C ALA A 173 5.56 5.64 -4.09
N HIS A 174 6.75 6.24 -4.08
CA HIS A 174 7.02 7.43 -4.90
C HIS A 174 6.87 7.15 -6.40
N ARG A 175 7.34 6.00 -6.90
CA ARG A 175 7.18 5.62 -8.31
C ARG A 175 5.71 5.46 -8.70
N LEU A 176 4.91 4.82 -7.86
CA LEU A 176 3.49 4.57 -8.11
C LEU A 176 2.63 5.84 -8.02
N LEU A 177 3.06 6.83 -7.23
CA LEU A 177 2.29 8.05 -6.97
C LEU A 177 2.77 9.27 -7.75
N ALA A 178 3.99 9.26 -8.30
CA ALA A 178 4.55 10.39 -9.02
C ALA A 178 3.72 10.71 -10.28
N PRO A 179 3.20 11.94 -10.44
CA PRO A 179 2.31 12.29 -11.56
C PRO A 179 2.93 12.01 -12.92
N GLY A 180 4.25 12.24 -13.06
CA GLY A 180 4.98 11.99 -14.32
C GLY A 180 5.18 10.52 -14.69
N LYS A 181 4.76 9.59 -13.84
CA LYS A 181 4.81 8.14 -14.14
C LYS A 181 3.52 7.61 -14.74
N HIS A 182 2.44 8.38 -14.68
CA HIS A 182 1.14 8.07 -15.28
C HIS A 182 0.62 6.66 -14.94
N VAL A 183 0.88 6.20 -13.70
CA VAL A 183 0.42 4.87 -13.26
C VAL A 183 -1.10 4.85 -13.24
N GLU A 184 -1.67 3.98 -14.06
CA GLU A 184 -3.12 3.83 -14.18
C GLU A 184 -3.75 3.32 -12.87
N LYS A 185 -4.93 3.86 -12.56
CA LYS A 185 -5.78 3.41 -11.46
C LYS A 185 -7.17 3.23 -12.01
N THR A 186 -7.67 2.00 -11.99
CA THR A 186 -9.00 1.69 -12.49
C THR A 186 -9.96 1.49 -11.32
N TYR A 187 -11.09 2.16 -11.44
CA TYR A 187 -12.16 2.11 -10.46
C TYR A 187 -13.44 1.59 -11.12
N TYR A 188 -14.19 0.83 -10.36
CA TYR A 188 -15.60 0.61 -10.59
C TYR A 188 -16.38 1.72 -9.89
N ALA A 189 -17.35 2.30 -10.59
CA ALA A 189 -18.21 3.32 -10.03
C ALA A 189 -19.69 3.07 -10.40
N ILE A 190 -20.56 3.38 -9.46
CA ILE A 190 -22.00 3.54 -9.72
C ILE A 190 -22.26 5.04 -9.66
N VAL A 191 -22.84 5.59 -10.70
CA VAL A 191 -23.11 7.02 -10.83
C VAL A 191 -24.57 7.29 -11.13
N SER A 192 -25.11 8.40 -10.62
CA SER A 192 -26.49 8.82 -10.89
C SER A 192 -26.70 9.15 -12.36
N GLY A 193 -27.86 8.76 -12.90
CA GLY A 193 -28.22 8.99 -14.29
C GLY A 193 -27.47 8.11 -15.30
N LEU A 194 -27.75 8.34 -16.58
CA LEU A 194 -27.13 7.60 -17.67
C LEU A 194 -25.82 8.27 -18.11
N VAL A 195 -24.75 7.47 -18.18
CA VAL A 195 -23.48 7.88 -18.79
C VAL A 195 -23.61 7.73 -20.31
N THR A 196 -23.41 8.82 -21.02
CA THR A 196 -23.58 8.92 -22.47
C THR A 196 -22.25 8.81 -23.21
N GLU A 197 -22.31 8.70 -24.56
CA GLU A 197 -21.10 8.79 -25.42
C GLU A 197 -20.42 10.17 -25.32
N GLU A 198 -21.18 11.22 -25.06
CA GLU A 198 -20.64 12.56 -24.85
C GLU A 198 -19.80 12.62 -23.58
N ASP A 199 -20.28 12.02 -22.49
CA ASP A 199 -19.51 11.93 -21.23
C ASP A 199 -18.21 11.18 -21.45
N VAL A 200 -18.21 10.07 -22.22
CA VAL A 200 -17.00 9.32 -22.58
C VAL A 200 -16.00 10.19 -23.32
N ARG A 201 -16.49 10.99 -24.31
CA ARG A 201 -15.63 11.91 -25.06
C ARG A 201 -15.05 13.01 -24.19
N MET A 202 -15.87 13.59 -23.30
CA MET A 202 -15.40 14.63 -22.36
C MET A 202 -14.28 14.11 -21.45
N PHE A 203 -14.45 12.91 -20.90
CA PHE A 203 -13.41 12.28 -20.07
C PHE A 203 -12.12 12.01 -20.85
N ALA A 204 -12.24 11.51 -22.10
CA ALA A 204 -11.10 11.21 -22.96
C ALA A 204 -10.30 12.45 -23.39
N GLN A 205 -10.93 13.62 -23.44
CA GLN A 205 -10.27 14.89 -23.78
C GLN A 205 -9.64 15.58 -22.56
N GLY A 206 -9.99 15.13 -21.37
CA GLY A 206 -9.71 15.84 -20.14
C GLY A 206 -10.81 16.83 -19.78
N LEU A 207 -11.10 16.98 -18.52
CA LEU A 207 -12.27 17.69 -18.02
C LEU A 207 -11.86 18.87 -17.14
N LYS A 208 -12.40 20.07 -17.41
CA LYS A 208 -12.27 21.20 -16.50
C LYS A 208 -13.17 20.96 -15.29
N VAL A 209 -12.57 20.91 -14.10
CA VAL A 209 -13.24 20.60 -12.84
C VAL A 209 -13.24 21.85 -11.96
N ASP A 210 -14.40 22.29 -11.54
CA ASP A 210 -14.69 23.34 -10.54
C ASP A 210 -13.77 24.58 -10.47
N GLY A 211 -13.06 24.89 -11.53
CA GLY A 211 -12.15 26.05 -11.61
C GLY A 211 -10.79 25.87 -10.92
N GLU A 212 -10.57 24.80 -10.13
CA GLU A 212 -9.30 24.56 -9.45
C GLU A 212 -8.29 23.82 -10.33
N PHE A 213 -8.75 22.87 -11.16
CA PHE A 213 -7.87 22.14 -12.06
C PHE A 213 -8.60 21.60 -13.29
N THR A 214 -7.82 21.28 -14.32
CA THR A 214 -8.25 20.44 -15.43
C THR A 214 -7.75 19.01 -15.16
N ALA A 215 -8.67 18.04 -15.17
CA ALA A 215 -8.32 16.63 -15.07
C ALA A 215 -7.63 16.18 -16.35
N MET A 216 -6.61 15.34 -16.21
CA MET A 216 -5.97 14.69 -17.36
C MET A 216 -6.99 13.78 -18.08
N PRO A 217 -6.75 13.45 -19.36
CA PRO A 217 -7.52 12.46 -20.08
C PRO A 217 -7.73 11.19 -19.26
N ALA A 218 -8.97 10.73 -19.20
CA ALA A 218 -9.38 9.55 -18.47
C ALA A 218 -10.19 8.62 -19.37
N ARG A 219 -10.06 7.30 -19.17
CA ARG A 219 -10.84 6.33 -19.91
C ARG A 219 -12.11 5.99 -19.14
N LEU A 220 -13.25 6.14 -19.77
CA LEU A 220 -14.56 5.80 -19.23
C LEU A 220 -15.15 4.68 -20.06
N CYS A 221 -15.39 3.51 -19.43
CA CYS A 221 -16.01 2.34 -20.07
C CYS A 221 -17.40 2.10 -19.45
N ARG A 222 -18.43 2.06 -20.31
CA ARG A 222 -19.82 1.87 -19.92
C ARG A 222 -20.25 0.40 -19.88
N ASP A 223 -19.52 -0.45 -20.58
CA ASP A 223 -19.73 -1.89 -20.53
C ASP A 223 -18.76 -2.53 -19.53
N VAL A 224 -19.25 -2.80 -18.32
CA VAL A 224 -18.47 -3.43 -17.26
C VAL A 224 -18.20 -4.91 -17.49
N THR A 225 -18.72 -5.50 -18.57
CA THR A 225 -18.47 -6.90 -18.97
C THR A 225 -17.32 -7.04 -19.97
N GLU A 226 -16.90 -5.94 -20.60
CA GLU A 226 -15.86 -5.91 -21.64
C GLU A 226 -14.51 -6.42 -21.12
N ASP A 227 -14.12 -6.01 -19.91
CA ASP A 227 -12.92 -6.51 -19.25
C ASP A 227 -13.25 -7.59 -18.23
N ARG A 228 -13.12 -8.86 -18.66
CA ARG A 228 -13.43 -10.03 -17.82
C ARG A 228 -12.66 -10.05 -16.50
N LYS A 229 -11.42 -9.52 -16.47
CA LYS A 229 -10.60 -9.49 -15.28
C LYS A 229 -11.15 -8.47 -14.26
N LEU A 230 -11.56 -7.30 -14.73
CA LEU A 230 -12.18 -6.29 -13.89
C LEU A 230 -13.60 -6.70 -13.49
N ALA A 231 -14.36 -7.29 -14.41
CA ALA A 231 -15.73 -7.76 -14.15
C ALA A 231 -15.78 -8.80 -13.01
N ALA A 232 -14.77 -9.69 -12.91
CA ALA A 232 -14.67 -10.67 -11.83
C ALA A 232 -14.43 -10.06 -10.43
N LEU A 233 -14.12 -8.77 -10.35
CA LEU A 233 -13.89 -8.04 -9.09
C LEU A 233 -15.12 -7.24 -8.64
N LEU A 234 -16.21 -7.29 -9.40
CA LEU A 234 -17.44 -6.60 -9.07
C LEU A 234 -18.16 -7.31 -7.91
N PRO A 235 -18.90 -6.59 -7.09
CA PRO A 235 -19.75 -7.20 -6.09
C PRO A 235 -20.92 -7.95 -6.76
N ASP A 236 -21.31 -9.09 -6.18
CA ASP A 236 -22.39 -9.93 -6.72
C ASP A 236 -23.76 -9.24 -6.64
N ASP A 237 -23.98 -8.41 -5.63
CA ASP A 237 -25.22 -7.64 -5.45
C ASP A 237 -24.91 -6.14 -5.31
N HIS A 238 -25.44 -5.37 -6.22
CA HIS A 238 -25.30 -3.91 -6.27
C HIS A 238 -26.49 -3.19 -5.64
N SER A 239 -27.59 -3.88 -5.37
CA SER A 239 -28.84 -3.26 -4.94
C SER A 239 -28.74 -2.61 -3.56
N ALA A 240 -27.87 -3.13 -2.69
CA ALA A 240 -27.62 -2.60 -1.36
C ALA A 240 -26.65 -1.38 -1.33
N LEU A 241 -26.04 -1.02 -2.48
CA LEU A 241 -24.98 -0.01 -2.54
C LEU A 241 -25.50 1.42 -2.73
N PHE A 242 -26.78 1.60 -3.00
CA PHE A 242 -27.38 2.92 -3.24
C PHE A 242 -28.85 3.00 -2.78
N PRO A 243 -29.36 4.21 -2.51
CA PRO A 243 -30.72 4.41 -2.06
C PRO A 243 -31.75 3.90 -3.07
N SER A 244 -32.81 3.26 -2.58
CA SER A 244 -33.91 2.73 -3.40
C SER A 244 -34.67 3.81 -4.22
N GLU A 245 -34.49 5.07 -3.87
CA GLU A 245 -35.07 6.23 -4.55
C GLU A 245 -34.39 6.54 -5.89
N ILE A 246 -33.19 6.00 -6.13
CA ILE A 246 -32.46 6.22 -7.37
C ILE A 246 -32.93 5.22 -8.41
N THR A 247 -33.80 5.70 -9.33
CA THR A 247 -34.39 4.89 -10.39
C THR A 247 -33.53 4.76 -11.64
N GLN A 248 -32.51 5.64 -11.81
CA GLN A 248 -31.63 5.65 -12.97
C GLN A 248 -30.18 5.83 -12.56
N TYR A 249 -29.32 4.89 -12.92
CA TYR A 249 -27.88 4.91 -12.65
C TYR A 249 -27.10 4.20 -13.75
N SER A 250 -25.80 4.43 -13.80
CA SER A 250 -24.87 3.70 -14.67
C SER A 250 -23.78 3.03 -13.84
N GLN A 251 -23.44 1.82 -14.23
CA GLN A 251 -22.27 1.09 -13.74
C GLN A 251 -21.16 1.25 -14.77
N ILE A 252 -19.98 1.65 -14.33
CA ILE A 252 -18.89 2.01 -15.23
C ILE A 252 -17.52 1.61 -14.67
N PHE A 253 -16.55 1.44 -15.57
CA PHE A 253 -15.14 1.54 -15.20
C PHE A 253 -14.60 2.92 -15.58
N VAL A 254 -13.84 3.53 -14.66
CA VAL A 254 -13.10 4.77 -14.91
C VAL A 254 -11.63 4.56 -14.58
N THR A 255 -10.75 4.86 -15.57
CA THR A 255 -9.30 4.75 -15.42
C THR A 255 -8.68 6.13 -15.50
N ILE A 256 -7.92 6.49 -14.47
CA ILE A 256 -7.17 7.75 -14.36
C ILE A 256 -5.69 7.48 -14.15
N THR A 257 -4.82 8.41 -14.57
CA THR A 257 -3.35 8.33 -14.44
C THR A 257 -2.79 9.27 -13.37
N GLU A 258 -3.64 10.07 -12.76
CA GLU A 258 -3.30 10.98 -11.66
C GLU A 258 -4.11 10.63 -10.40
N GLY A 259 -4.11 11.47 -9.37
CA GLY A 259 -4.86 11.23 -8.13
C GLY A 259 -4.96 12.49 -7.30
N LYS A 260 -5.81 13.42 -7.74
CA LYS A 260 -6.13 14.64 -7.00
C LYS A 260 -7.22 14.38 -5.96
N TYR A 261 -7.37 15.30 -5.03
CA TYR A 261 -8.37 15.22 -3.99
C TYR A 261 -9.79 15.05 -4.55
N HIS A 262 -10.46 13.95 -4.18
CA HIS A 262 -11.80 13.55 -4.62
C HIS A 262 -12.00 13.58 -6.15
N GLN A 263 -10.93 13.31 -6.91
CA GLN A 263 -10.88 13.58 -8.36
C GLN A 263 -12.06 12.99 -9.13
N ILE A 264 -12.32 11.70 -8.99
CA ILE A 264 -13.40 11.01 -9.74
C ILE A 264 -14.76 11.63 -9.39
N LYS A 265 -15.04 11.84 -8.11
CA LYS A 265 -16.31 12.47 -7.66
C LYS A 265 -16.49 13.86 -8.25
N ARG A 266 -15.43 14.67 -8.23
CA ARG A 266 -15.45 16.02 -8.80
C ARG A 266 -15.57 16.00 -10.33
N MET A 267 -14.96 15.04 -11.02
CA MET A 267 -15.10 14.88 -12.46
C MET A 267 -16.55 14.56 -12.84
N PHE A 268 -17.22 13.65 -12.13
CA PHE A 268 -18.63 13.35 -12.37
C PHE A 268 -19.54 14.52 -11.98
N ALA A 269 -19.27 15.21 -10.90
CA ALA A 269 -20.02 16.42 -10.53
C ALA A 269 -19.93 17.51 -11.60
N ALA A 270 -18.78 17.67 -12.29
CA ALA A 270 -18.60 18.62 -13.37
C ALA A 270 -19.47 18.35 -14.62
N ILE A 271 -19.97 17.12 -14.78
CA ILE A 271 -20.92 16.72 -15.82
C ILE A 271 -22.35 16.50 -15.26
N GLY A 272 -22.62 17.02 -14.05
CA GLY A 272 -23.93 16.97 -13.42
C GLY A 272 -24.36 15.59 -12.91
N LYS A 273 -23.41 14.70 -12.59
CA LYS A 273 -23.65 13.36 -12.05
C LYS A 273 -23.00 13.19 -10.69
N GLU A 274 -23.60 12.35 -9.85
CA GLU A 274 -23.09 12.01 -8.52
C GLU A 274 -22.51 10.59 -8.51
N VAL A 275 -21.36 10.40 -7.86
CA VAL A 275 -20.78 9.08 -7.62
C VAL A 275 -21.43 8.51 -6.35
N LEU A 276 -22.23 7.46 -6.51
CA LEU A 276 -22.98 6.79 -5.45
C LEU A 276 -22.13 5.71 -4.76
N TYR A 277 -21.27 5.04 -5.53
CA TYR A 277 -20.33 4.02 -5.05
C TYR A 277 -19.02 4.09 -5.83
N LEU A 278 -17.90 3.87 -5.14
CA LEU A 278 -16.58 3.89 -5.75
C LEU A 278 -15.67 2.83 -5.13
N LYS A 279 -15.11 1.96 -6.00
CA LYS A 279 -14.20 0.89 -5.59
C LYS A 279 -13.00 0.84 -6.51
N ARG A 280 -11.78 0.96 -5.97
CA ARG A 280 -10.56 0.80 -6.78
C ARG A 280 -10.26 -0.67 -7.02
N LEU A 281 -10.21 -1.07 -8.28
CA LEU A 281 -9.98 -2.46 -8.71
C LEU A 281 -8.51 -2.73 -9.03
N SER A 282 -7.80 -1.73 -9.59
CA SER A 282 -6.39 -1.91 -9.95
C SER A 282 -5.56 -0.65 -9.74
N MET A 283 -4.24 -0.84 -9.66
CA MET A 283 -3.23 0.21 -9.61
C MET A 283 -1.98 -0.28 -10.33
N GLY A 284 -1.69 0.27 -11.51
CA GLY A 284 -0.68 -0.26 -12.41
C GLY A 284 -0.96 -1.71 -12.76
N SER A 285 0.03 -2.57 -12.62
CA SER A 285 -0.07 -4.00 -12.86
C SER A 285 -0.80 -4.79 -11.77
N LEU A 286 -1.07 -4.18 -10.61
CA LEU A 286 -1.69 -4.84 -9.45
C LEU A 286 -3.21 -4.76 -9.51
N TYR A 287 -3.88 -5.91 -9.37
CA TYR A 287 -5.33 -6.03 -9.29
C TYR A 287 -5.76 -6.48 -7.91
N LEU A 288 -6.92 -6.02 -7.45
CA LEU A 288 -7.51 -6.49 -6.20
C LEU A 288 -7.72 -8.01 -6.28
N ASP A 289 -7.39 -8.71 -5.21
CA ASP A 289 -7.66 -10.14 -5.12
C ASP A 289 -9.15 -10.36 -4.81
N PRO A 290 -9.89 -11.09 -5.68
CA PRO A 290 -11.32 -11.34 -5.45
C PRO A 290 -11.60 -12.17 -4.19
N ALA A 291 -10.60 -12.90 -3.69
CA ALA A 291 -10.73 -13.67 -2.45
C ALA A 291 -10.67 -12.81 -1.18
N LEU A 292 -10.22 -11.54 -1.29
CA LEU A 292 -10.16 -10.63 -0.14
C LEU A 292 -11.51 -9.94 0.07
N ALA A 293 -12.18 -10.26 1.17
CA ALA A 293 -13.33 -9.49 1.62
C ALA A 293 -12.91 -8.08 2.08
N PRO A 294 -13.83 -7.09 2.11
CA PRO A 294 -13.56 -5.77 2.67
C PRO A 294 -12.98 -5.84 4.09
N GLY A 295 -11.89 -5.12 4.33
CA GLY A 295 -11.13 -5.15 5.59
C GLY A 295 -10.02 -6.20 5.64
N GLN A 296 -10.01 -7.17 4.74
CA GLN A 296 -8.96 -8.19 4.69
C GLN A 296 -7.73 -7.73 3.91
N PHE A 297 -6.59 -8.30 4.26
CA PHE A 297 -5.32 -8.05 3.58
C PHE A 297 -4.50 -9.33 3.45
N ARG A 298 -3.55 -9.35 2.53
CA ARG A 298 -2.53 -10.38 2.37
C ARG A 298 -1.19 -9.79 1.94
N PRO A 299 -0.07 -10.48 2.15
CA PRO A 299 1.19 -10.14 1.49
C PRO A 299 1.04 -10.19 -0.03
N LEU A 300 1.82 -9.38 -0.75
CA LEU A 300 1.99 -9.55 -2.18
C LEU A 300 2.84 -10.78 -2.48
N THR A 301 2.53 -11.47 -3.57
CA THR A 301 3.41 -12.52 -4.11
C THR A 301 4.67 -11.90 -4.70
N ARG A 302 5.68 -12.72 -4.92
CA ARG A 302 6.93 -12.27 -5.56
C ARG A 302 6.68 -11.72 -6.95
N GLU A 303 5.83 -12.38 -7.72
CA GLU A 303 5.43 -11.98 -9.07
C GLU A 303 4.73 -10.62 -9.07
N GLU A 304 3.82 -10.37 -8.13
CA GLU A 304 3.14 -9.07 -7.97
C GLU A 304 4.14 -7.96 -7.66
N ILE A 305 5.11 -8.22 -6.77
CA ILE A 305 6.16 -7.25 -6.44
C ILE A 305 7.03 -6.96 -7.67
N ASP A 306 7.49 -8.00 -8.37
CA ASP A 306 8.34 -7.86 -9.54
C ASP A 306 7.60 -7.10 -10.67
N MET A 307 6.32 -7.36 -10.89
CA MET A 307 5.48 -6.59 -11.83
C MET A 307 5.38 -5.11 -11.45
N LEU A 308 5.14 -4.79 -10.17
CA LEU A 308 5.08 -3.39 -9.70
C LEU A 308 6.42 -2.65 -9.83
N VAL A 309 7.53 -3.38 -9.73
CA VAL A 309 8.88 -2.79 -9.85
C VAL A 309 9.26 -2.54 -11.30
N THR A 310 8.91 -3.47 -12.21
CA THR A 310 9.33 -3.44 -13.62
C THR A 310 8.35 -2.68 -14.51
N ARG A 311 7.05 -2.76 -14.23
CA ARG A 311 5.94 -2.13 -14.99
C ARG A 311 4.93 -1.53 -14.01
N PRO A 312 5.30 -0.43 -13.36
CA PRO A 312 4.43 0.21 -12.40
C PRO A 312 3.13 0.76 -13.02
#